data_90b5bbdb602a04553010231861a0b4f1
#
_entry.id   90b5bbdb602a04553010231861a0b4f1
#
_cell.length_a   1.000
_cell.length_b   1.000
_cell.length_c   1.000
_cell.angle_alpha   90.00
_cell.angle_beta   90.00
_cell.angle_gamma   90.00
#
_symmetry.space_group_name_H-M   'P 1'
#
loop_
_entity.id
_entity.type
_entity.pdbx_description
1 polymer ?
#
loop_
_entity_poly.entity_id
_entity_poly.type
_entity_poly.pdbx_seq_one_letter_code
_entity_poly.pdbx_strand_id
1 'polypeptide(L)'
;MNKIFLTLIISILLISCGEKKPELIPAEIVKEKIIKQFGFTLNNYTVKRDTVKSGDSFGSILEDNNLFYPQIYNIVQKAKKVFDVRRINIGKPYSVLFSKDSLKTPQVFIYQPNLIDYVVVSLTDSLWAEKKSKAVKLVEFEAEGIITSSLSETMEEKKLSPLLSNELSEIYAWTIDFFRLEKGDNFKVIYSSKFVDDSISVGLNRIHSAYFEHRGKPYYAIEFETDAKKGLVEYFDENGKNLRRAFLRAPVQFSRISSRYNLKRKIAFYGRVRPHRGTDFAAPRGTPIRATASGTVTKSSFTRSNGNYVKI
;
A
#
# COMPACT_ATOMS: atom_id res chain seq x y z
N MET A 1 -75.76 -48.47 34.23
CA MET A 1 -74.46 -47.76 34.12
C MET A 1 -73.72 -48.48 33.01
N ASN A 2 -73.21 -47.82 32.00
CA ASN A 2 -72.23 -48.24 31.00
C ASN A 2 -72.62 -48.22 29.51
N LYS A 3 -73.81 -47.76 29.13
CA LYS A 3 -74.10 -47.54 27.69
C LYS A 3 -74.00 -46.08 27.20
N ILE A 4 -74.03 -45.14 28.13
CA ILE A 4 -73.97 -43.71 27.78
C ILE A 4 -72.47 -43.23 27.71
N PHE A 5 -71.53 -43.93 28.35
CA PHE A 5 -70.11 -43.58 28.33
C PHE A 5 -69.36 -44.00 27.08
N LEU A 6 -69.91 -45.02 26.37
CA LEU A 6 -69.31 -45.56 25.12
C LEU A 6 -69.65 -44.69 23.91
N THR A 7 -70.81 -44.01 23.93
CA THR A 7 -71.27 -43.15 22.82
C THR A 7 -70.54 -41.75 22.85
N LEU A 8 -70.07 -41.33 23.99
CA LEU A 8 -69.32 -40.04 24.11
C LEU A 8 -67.89 -40.15 23.62
N ILE A 9 -67.23 -41.32 23.71
CA ILE A 9 -65.87 -41.56 23.25
C ILE A 9 -65.75 -41.71 21.74
N ILE A 10 -66.84 -42.17 21.05
CA ILE A 10 -66.82 -42.30 19.59
C ILE A 10 -67.03 -40.94 18.87
N SER A 11 -67.63 -39.95 19.56
CA SER A 11 -67.88 -38.62 18.96
C SER A 11 -66.69 -37.69 18.96
N ILE A 12 -65.56 -38.00 19.64
CA ILE A 12 -64.39 -37.21 19.71
C ILE A 12 -63.35 -37.55 18.60
N LEU A 13 -63.53 -38.65 17.87
CA LEU A 13 -62.59 -39.12 16.84
C LEU A 13 -62.90 -38.64 15.42
N LEU A 14 -63.83 -37.71 15.22
CA LEU A 14 -64.16 -37.14 13.89
C LEU A 14 -63.75 -35.65 13.75
N ILE A 15 -62.73 -35.15 14.51
CA ILE A 15 -62.11 -33.91 14.15
C ILE A 15 -61.09 -34.21 13.07
N SER A 16 -61.57 -34.15 11.85
CA SER A 16 -60.86 -34.21 10.59
C SER A 16 -59.61 -33.33 10.63
N CYS A 17 -58.46 -33.91 10.38
CA CYS A 17 -57.26 -33.20 9.93
C CYS A 17 -57.61 -32.41 8.66
N GLY A 18 -57.83 -31.12 8.76
CA GLY A 18 -57.77 -30.24 7.62
C GLY A 18 -56.31 -30.16 7.16
N GLU A 19 -55.99 -30.77 6.04
CA GLU A 19 -54.73 -30.54 5.32
C GLU A 19 -54.63 -29.04 5.05
N LYS A 20 -53.78 -28.35 5.83
CA LYS A 20 -53.30 -27.03 5.43
C LYS A 20 -52.52 -27.23 4.15
N LYS A 21 -53.10 -26.83 3.01
CA LYS A 21 -52.33 -26.61 1.79
C LYS A 21 -51.05 -25.86 2.16
N PRO A 22 -49.87 -26.33 1.73
CA PRO A 22 -48.65 -25.55 1.93
C PRO A 22 -48.88 -24.20 1.24
N GLU A 23 -48.86 -23.15 2.04
CA GLU A 23 -48.83 -21.77 1.56
C GLU A 23 -47.51 -21.65 0.77
N LEU A 24 -47.63 -21.53 -0.55
CA LEU A 24 -46.52 -21.28 -1.44
C LEU A 24 -45.96 -19.93 -1.02
N ILE A 25 -44.88 -19.95 -0.18
CA ILE A 25 -44.08 -18.77 0.09
C ILE A 25 -43.58 -18.31 -1.27
N PRO A 26 -43.96 -17.10 -1.72
CA PRO A 26 -43.43 -16.59 -2.98
C PRO A 26 -41.91 -16.66 -2.91
N ALA A 27 -41.31 -17.38 -3.87
CA ALA A 27 -39.85 -17.39 -3.95
C ALA A 27 -39.40 -15.93 -4.05
N GLU A 28 -38.76 -15.44 -3.00
CA GLU A 28 -38.17 -14.12 -2.99
C GLU A 28 -37.20 -14.06 -4.17
N ILE A 29 -37.54 -13.27 -5.18
CA ILE A 29 -36.69 -13.08 -6.36
C ILE A 29 -35.43 -12.38 -5.84
N VAL A 30 -34.42 -13.17 -5.48
CA VAL A 30 -33.10 -12.68 -5.13
C VAL A 30 -32.55 -11.98 -6.38
N LYS A 31 -32.69 -10.64 -6.43
CA LYS A 31 -32.12 -9.86 -7.50
C LYS A 31 -30.60 -10.11 -7.49
N GLU A 32 -30.12 -10.76 -8.53
CA GLU A 32 -28.69 -11.05 -8.67
C GLU A 32 -27.91 -9.74 -8.58
N LYS A 33 -26.99 -9.64 -7.60
CA LYS A 33 -26.19 -8.45 -7.39
C LYS A 33 -25.32 -8.19 -8.62
N ILE A 34 -25.52 -7.07 -9.30
CA ILE A 34 -24.73 -6.67 -10.46
C ILE A 34 -23.32 -6.31 -9.98
N ILE A 35 -22.32 -7.07 -10.44
CA ILE A 35 -20.90 -6.86 -10.12
C ILE A 35 -20.24 -6.14 -11.29
N LYS A 36 -19.90 -4.87 -11.08
CA LYS A 36 -19.11 -4.07 -12.04
C LYS A 36 -17.67 -3.99 -11.60
N GLN A 37 -16.73 -4.47 -12.40
CA GLN A 37 -15.31 -4.43 -12.09
C GLN A 37 -14.49 -4.30 -13.39
N PHE A 38 -13.38 -3.56 -13.36
CA PHE A 38 -12.52 -3.34 -14.53
C PHE A 38 -13.21 -2.75 -15.77
N GLY A 39 -14.36 -2.12 -15.60
CA GLY A 39 -15.18 -1.60 -16.69
C GLY A 39 -16.15 -2.61 -17.31
N PHE A 40 -16.25 -3.81 -16.75
CA PHE A 40 -17.15 -4.87 -17.21
C PHE A 40 -18.24 -5.19 -16.18
N THR A 41 -19.40 -5.59 -16.66
CA THR A 41 -20.43 -6.26 -15.82
C THR A 41 -20.08 -7.74 -15.77
N LEU A 42 -19.43 -8.17 -14.69
CA LEU A 42 -18.90 -9.53 -14.57
C LEU A 42 -19.97 -10.60 -14.62
N ASN A 43 -21.23 -10.25 -14.27
CA ASN A 43 -22.37 -11.15 -14.41
C ASN A 43 -22.58 -11.66 -15.85
N ASN A 44 -22.07 -10.98 -16.86
CA ASN A 44 -22.19 -11.39 -18.27
C ASN A 44 -21.13 -12.41 -18.70
N TYR A 45 -20.18 -12.76 -17.81
CA TYR A 45 -19.04 -13.61 -18.12
C TYR A 45 -18.91 -14.75 -17.11
N THR A 46 -18.25 -15.82 -17.53
CA THR A 46 -17.62 -16.77 -16.61
C THR A 46 -16.22 -16.23 -16.31
N VAL A 47 -15.94 -15.96 -15.02
CA VAL A 47 -14.68 -15.31 -14.60
C VAL A 47 -13.74 -16.32 -13.98
N LYS A 48 -12.57 -16.51 -14.60
CA LYS A 48 -11.44 -17.25 -14.02
C LYS A 48 -10.45 -16.24 -13.41
N ARG A 49 -10.13 -16.41 -12.14
CA ARG A 49 -9.13 -15.59 -11.44
C ARG A 49 -7.96 -16.46 -11.03
N ASP A 50 -6.74 -16.00 -11.25
CA ASP A 50 -5.51 -16.68 -10.83
C ASP A 50 -4.41 -15.64 -10.56
N THR A 51 -3.24 -16.11 -10.18
CA THR A 51 -2.03 -15.31 -9.99
C THR A 51 -0.91 -15.85 -10.88
N VAL A 52 -0.04 -14.96 -11.34
CA VAL A 52 1.15 -15.34 -12.13
C VAL A 52 2.07 -16.20 -11.28
N LYS A 53 2.39 -17.39 -11.73
CA LYS A 53 3.25 -18.37 -11.06
C LYS A 53 4.69 -18.29 -11.55
N SER A 54 5.60 -18.94 -10.85
CA SER A 54 6.99 -19.07 -11.31
C SER A 54 7.04 -19.88 -12.60
N GLY A 55 7.68 -19.33 -13.62
CA GLY A 55 7.75 -19.92 -14.96
C GLY A 55 6.68 -19.46 -15.93
N ASP A 56 5.63 -18.77 -15.46
CA ASP A 56 4.60 -18.24 -16.34
C ASP A 56 5.15 -17.11 -17.22
N SER A 57 4.69 -17.13 -18.46
CA SER A 57 4.79 -16.02 -19.41
C SER A 57 3.39 -15.57 -19.82
N PHE A 58 3.26 -14.36 -20.36
CA PHE A 58 1.98 -13.92 -20.90
C PHE A 58 1.43 -14.88 -21.95
N GLY A 59 2.31 -15.43 -22.82
CA GLY A 59 1.91 -16.42 -23.83
C GLY A 59 1.42 -17.74 -23.21
N SER A 60 2.17 -18.31 -22.26
CA SER A 60 1.77 -19.58 -21.61
C SER A 60 0.46 -19.46 -20.86
N ILE A 61 0.22 -18.32 -20.18
CA ILE A 61 -1.08 -18.07 -19.54
C ILE A 61 -2.23 -18.05 -20.57
N LEU A 62 -2.01 -17.51 -21.76
CA LEU A 62 -3.01 -17.51 -22.81
C LEU A 62 -3.26 -18.93 -23.37
N GLU A 63 -2.21 -19.75 -23.54
CA GLU A 63 -2.30 -21.17 -23.91
C GLU A 63 -3.13 -21.98 -22.91
N ASP A 64 -2.86 -21.79 -21.61
CA ASP A 64 -3.61 -22.45 -20.52
C ASP A 64 -5.09 -22.02 -20.46
N ASN A 65 -5.45 -20.99 -21.20
CA ASN A 65 -6.82 -20.48 -21.33
C ASN A 65 -7.40 -20.69 -22.74
N ASN A 66 -6.96 -21.75 -23.44
CA ASN A 66 -7.49 -22.23 -24.72
C ASN A 66 -7.28 -21.26 -25.90
N LEU A 67 -6.20 -20.49 -25.88
CA LEU A 67 -5.76 -19.73 -27.04
C LEU A 67 -4.56 -20.42 -27.68
N PHE A 68 -4.44 -20.32 -29.00
CA PHE A 68 -3.43 -21.01 -29.77
C PHE A 68 -2.64 -20.03 -30.63
N TYR A 69 -1.42 -20.42 -30.99
CA TYR A 69 -0.66 -19.73 -32.01
C TYR A 69 -1.36 -19.94 -33.40
N PRO A 70 -1.62 -18.90 -34.21
CA PRO A 70 -1.05 -17.54 -34.20
C PRO A 70 -1.87 -16.47 -33.46
N GLN A 71 -3.02 -16.83 -32.83
CA GLN A 71 -3.84 -15.86 -32.09
C GLN A 71 -3.01 -15.16 -31.00
N ILE A 72 -2.27 -15.94 -30.20
CA ILE A 72 -1.39 -15.43 -29.14
C ILE A 72 -0.38 -14.42 -29.70
N TYR A 73 0.21 -14.71 -30.86
CA TYR A 73 1.15 -13.79 -31.48
C TYR A 73 0.49 -12.42 -31.78
N ASN A 74 -0.70 -12.42 -32.34
CA ASN A 74 -1.44 -11.20 -32.68
C ASN A 74 -1.81 -10.40 -31.42
N ILE A 75 -2.26 -11.10 -30.36
CA ILE A 75 -2.59 -10.51 -29.05
C ILE A 75 -1.33 -9.86 -28.45
N VAL A 76 -0.20 -10.58 -28.45
CA VAL A 76 1.09 -10.06 -27.97
C VAL A 76 1.53 -8.82 -28.72
N GLN A 77 1.42 -8.83 -30.06
CA GLN A 77 1.77 -7.65 -30.90
C GLN A 77 0.91 -6.41 -30.55
N LYS A 78 -0.34 -6.63 -30.16
CA LYS A 78 -1.22 -5.54 -29.74
C LYS A 78 -0.92 -5.09 -28.31
N ALA A 79 -0.81 -6.02 -27.39
CA ALA A 79 -0.60 -5.77 -25.96
C ALA A 79 0.73 -5.07 -25.67
N LYS A 80 1.82 -5.43 -26.37
CA LYS A 80 3.15 -4.82 -26.16
C LYS A 80 3.22 -3.33 -26.40
N LYS A 81 2.23 -2.74 -27.09
CA LYS A 81 2.12 -1.29 -27.30
C LYS A 81 1.63 -0.57 -26.04
N VAL A 82 1.02 -1.29 -25.10
CA VAL A 82 0.39 -0.75 -23.90
C VAL A 82 1.20 -1.09 -22.64
N PHE A 83 1.76 -2.32 -22.59
CA PHE A 83 2.62 -2.75 -21.50
C PHE A 83 3.65 -3.77 -21.99
N ASP A 84 4.77 -3.88 -21.27
CA ASP A 84 5.78 -4.90 -21.61
C ASP A 84 5.30 -6.28 -21.14
N VAL A 85 4.79 -7.07 -22.08
CA VAL A 85 4.24 -8.42 -21.83
C VAL A 85 5.26 -9.40 -21.22
N ARG A 86 6.57 -9.08 -21.28
CA ARG A 86 7.66 -9.88 -20.67
C ARG A 86 7.81 -9.57 -19.17
N ARG A 87 7.15 -8.52 -18.68
CA ARG A 87 7.25 -8.05 -17.29
C ARG A 87 5.96 -8.32 -16.49
N ILE A 88 5.35 -9.47 -16.74
CA ILE A 88 4.36 -9.98 -15.79
C ILE A 88 5.11 -10.50 -14.56
N ASN A 89 4.68 -10.07 -13.39
CA ASN A 89 5.39 -10.37 -12.15
C ASN A 89 4.72 -11.50 -11.38
N ILE A 90 5.52 -12.42 -10.86
CA ILE A 90 5.07 -13.54 -10.03
C ILE A 90 4.23 -13.00 -8.85
N GLY A 91 3.14 -13.67 -8.51
CA GLY A 91 2.21 -13.33 -7.43
C GLY A 91 1.24 -12.20 -7.76
N LYS A 92 1.32 -11.59 -8.96
CA LYS A 92 0.33 -10.58 -9.37
C LYS A 92 -0.93 -11.23 -9.95
N PRO A 93 -2.13 -10.74 -9.56
CA PRO A 93 -3.37 -11.33 -10.00
C PRO A 93 -3.68 -11.00 -11.46
N TYR A 94 -4.30 -11.96 -12.12
CA TYR A 94 -4.95 -11.78 -13.40
C TYR A 94 -6.34 -12.41 -13.41
N SER A 95 -7.17 -12.00 -14.37
CA SER A 95 -8.48 -12.58 -14.62
C SER A 95 -8.66 -12.81 -16.11
N VAL A 96 -9.31 -13.90 -16.45
CA VAL A 96 -9.80 -14.17 -17.82
C VAL A 96 -11.31 -14.22 -17.79
N LEU A 97 -11.93 -13.41 -18.63
CA LEU A 97 -13.38 -13.39 -18.81
C LEU A 97 -13.72 -14.25 -20.02
N PHE A 98 -14.57 -15.25 -19.79
CA PHE A 98 -15.07 -16.16 -20.83
C PHE A 98 -16.52 -15.86 -21.17
N SER A 99 -16.93 -16.15 -22.39
CA SER A 99 -18.35 -16.12 -22.76
C SER A 99 -19.17 -17.09 -21.86
N LYS A 100 -20.47 -16.78 -21.66
CA LYS A 100 -21.38 -17.64 -20.87
C LYS A 100 -22.03 -18.75 -21.69
N ASP A 101 -21.75 -18.78 -22.98
CA ASP A 101 -22.24 -19.85 -23.87
C ASP A 101 -21.55 -21.19 -23.58
N SER A 102 -22.00 -22.25 -24.26
CA SER A 102 -21.44 -23.60 -24.12
C SER A 102 -19.96 -23.69 -24.54
N LEU A 103 -19.50 -22.81 -25.41
CA LEU A 103 -18.13 -22.80 -25.95
C LEU A 103 -17.13 -22.22 -24.94
N LYS A 104 -17.57 -21.38 -24.01
CA LYS A 104 -16.71 -20.72 -23.01
C LYS A 104 -15.44 -20.14 -23.63
N THR A 105 -15.59 -19.35 -24.69
CA THR A 105 -14.46 -18.75 -25.40
C THR A 105 -13.86 -17.61 -24.57
N PRO A 106 -12.52 -17.50 -24.48
CA PRO A 106 -11.88 -16.40 -23.78
C PRO A 106 -12.11 -15.08 -24.52
N GLN A 107 -12.58 -14.05 -23.80
CA GLN A 107 -12.98 -12.77 -24.36
C GLN A 107 -12.02 -11.64 -23.97
N VAL A 108 -11.62 -11.62 -22.70
CA VAL A 108 -10.83 -10.52 -22.13
C VAL A 108 -9.83 -11.08 -21.11
N PHE A 109 -8.60 -10.61 -21.19
CA PHE A 109 -7.57 -10.81 -20.18
C PHE A 109 -7.36 -9.51 -19.41
N ILE A 110 -7.30 -9.60 -18.08
CA ILE A 110 -7.09 -8.45 -17.19
C ILE A 110 -5.92 -8.77 -16.26
N TYR A 111 -4.88 -7.96 -16.29
CA TYR A 111 -3.68 -8.11 -15.44
C TYR A 111 -3.53 -6.91 -14.51
N GLN A 112 -3.24 -7.16 -13.24
CA GLN A 112 -3.10 -6.14 -12.20
C GLN A 112 -1.67 -6.11 -11.68
N PRO A 113 -0.78 -5.26 -12.23
CA PRO A 113 0.61 -5.14 -11.77
C PRO A 113 0.72 -4.57 -10.35
N ASN A 114 -0.27 -3.80 -9.91
CA ASN A 114 -0.39 -3.25 -8.57
C ASN A 114 -1.87 -3.10 -8.18
N LEU A 115 -2.15 -2.54 -7.00
CA LEU A 115 -3.52 -2.40 -6.48
C LEU A 115 -4.35 -1.35 -7.22
N ILE A 116 -3.71 -0.39 -7.89
CA ILE A 116 -4.35 0.73 -8.58
C ILE A 116 -4.47 0.44 -10.07
N ASP A 117 -3.35 0.14 -10.72
CA ASP A 117 -3.29 -0.01 -12.17
C ASP A 117 -3.68 -1.41 -12.63
N TYR A 118 -4.32 -1.48 -13.77
CA TYR A 118 -4.59 -2.74 -14.45
C TYR A 118 -4.50 -2.57 -15.98
N VAL A 119 -4.24 -3.67 -16.65
CA VAL A 119 -4.19 -3.75 -18.11
C VAL A 119 -5.31 -4.64 -18.56
N VAL A 120 -6.04 -4.21 -19.58
CA VAL A 120 -7.11 -4.97 -20.23
C VAL A 120 -6.68 -5.29 -21.64
N VAL A 121 -6.79 -6.56 -22.03
CA VAL A 121 -6.45 -7.04 -23.37
C VAL A 121 -7.64 -7.83 -23.92
N SER A 122 -8.16 -7.43 -25.07
CA SER A 122 -9.14 -8.22 -25.80
C SER A 122 -8.49 -9.49 -26.36
N LEU A 123 -9.18 -10.61 -26.23
CA LEU A 123 -8.76 -11.92 -26.75
C LEU A 123 -9.59 -12.38 -27.97
N THR A 124 -10.52 -11.53 -28.42
CA THR A 124 -11.37 -11.77 -29.57
C THR A 124 -10.71 -11.27 -30.87
N ASP A 125 -11.36 -11.47 -32.02
CA ASP A 125 -10.86 -11.02 -33.32
C ASP A 125 -10.68 -9.48 -33.39
N SER A 126 -11.50 -8.72 -32.63
CA SER A 126 -11.29 -7.28 -32.45
C SER A 126 -10.28 -7.02 -31.36
N LEU A 127 -8.98 -7.05 -31.71
CA LEU A 127 -7.87 -6.89 -30.79
C LEU A 127 -7.68 -5.44 -30.35
N TRP A 128 -7.74 -5.21 -29.04
CA TRP A 128 -7.34 -3.95 -28.41
C TRP A 128 -6.68 -4.22 -27.05
N ALA A 129 -5.90 -3.27 -26.58
CA ALA A 129 -5.32 -3.31 -25.25
C ALA A 129 -5.30 -1.89 -24.67
N GLU A 130 -5.57 -1.78 -23.38
CA GLU A 130 -5.59 -0.51 -22.66
C GLU A 130 -5.00 -0.67 -21.25
N LYS A 131 -4.28 0.36 -20.81
CA LYS A 131 -3.90 0.51 -19.41
C LYS A 131 -4.92 1.43 -18.74
N LYS A 132 -5.45 0.99 -17.60
CA LYS A 132 -6.45 1.71 -16.81
C LYS A 132 -6.02 1.75 -15.34
N SER A 133 -6.64 2.66 -14.60
CA SER A 133 -6.47 2.75 -13.15
C SER A 133 -7.83 2.76 -12.46
N LYS A 134 -7.90 2.13 -11.30
CA LYS A 134 -9.06 2.22 -10.43
C LYS A 134 -9.19 3.63 -9.87
N ALA A 135 -10.40 4.05 -9.57
CA ALA A 135 -10.63 5.28 -8.84
C ALA A 135 -9.98 5.22 -7.46
N VAL A 136 -9.17 6.23 -7.14
CA VAL A 136 -8.52 6.36 -5.85
C VAL A 136 -9.31 7.35 -5.01
N LYS A 137 -9.77 6.92 -3.84
CA LYS A 137 -10.42 7.76 -2.83
C LYS A 137 -9.39 8.13 -1.77
N LEU A 138 -9.35 9.41 -1.39
CA LEU A 138 -8.58 9.88 -0.25
C LEU A 138 -9.49 9.86 0.97
N VAL A 139 -8.99 9.28 2.06
CA VAL A 139 -9.67 9.25 3.35
C VAL A 139 -8.74 9.86 4.38
N GLU A 140 -9.24 10.80 5.16
CA GLU A 140 -8.51 11.47 6.24
C GLU A 140 -8.61 10.68 7.53
N PHE A 141 -7.53 10.69 8.29
CA PHE A 141 -7.38 10.00 9.57
C PHE A 141 -6.65 10.89 10.56
N GLU A 142 -6.93 10.66 11.83
CA GLU A 142 -6.21 11.22 12.95
C GLU A 142 -5.49 10.09 13.70
N ALA A 143 -4.30 10.38 14.21
CA ALA A 143 -3.59 9.46 15.09
C ALA A 143 -2.77 10.23 16.12
N GLU A 144 -2.59 9.60 17.28
CA GLU A 144 -1.73 10.12 18.35
C GLU A 144 -1.00 8.99 19.06
N GLY A 145 0.13 9.29 19.66
CA GLY A 145 0.90 8.33 20.42
C GLY A 145 1.85 8.98 21.40
N ILE A 146 2.15 8.24 22.48
CA ILE A 146 3.16 8.59 23.47
C ILE A 146 4.33 7.64 23.28
N ILE A 147 5.53 8.17 23.15
CA ILE A 147 6.75 7.39 22.93
C ILE A 147 7.10 6.65 24.23
N THR A 148 7.19 5.34 24.15
CA THR A 148 7.63 4.46 25.25
C THR A 148 9.10 4.05 25.09
N SER A 149 9.56 3.85 23.85
CA SER A 149 10.93 3.51 23.50
C SER A 149 11.36 4.15 22.17
N SER A 150 10.59 3.94 21.09
CA SER A 150 10.86 4.52 19.78
C SER A 150 9.55 4.88 19.05
N LEU A 151 9.65 5.76 18.05
CA LEU A 151 8.51 6.10 17.20
C LEU A 151 7.97 4.87 16.45
N SER A 152 8.86 4.03 15.93
CA SER A 152 8.46 2.83 15.16
C SER A 152 7.68 1.83 16.02
N GLU A 153 8.12 1.58 17.25
CA GLU A 153 7.44 0.69 18.18
C GLU A 153 6.07 1.25 18.59
N THR A 154 6.00 2.55 18.88
CA THR A 154 4.72 3.22 19.16
C THR A 154 3.75 3.13 17.98
N MET A 155 4.24 3.25 16.74
CA MET A 155 3.40 3.06 15.54
C MET A 155 2.88 1.62 15.43
N GLU A 156 3.72 0.63 15.71
CA GLU A 156 3.36 -0.79 15.68
C GLU A 156 2.30 -1.11 16.74
N GLU A 157 2.51 -0.69 17.99
CA GLU A 157 1.55 -0.83 19.09
C GLU A 157 0.17 -0.22 18.77
N LYS A 158 0.18 0.92 18.10
CA LYS A 158 -1.04 1.63 17.63
C LYS A 158 -1.60 1.07 16.32
N LYS A 159 -0.97 0.06 15.71
CA LYS A 159 -1.34 -0.50 14.40
C LYS A 159 -1.36 0.55 13.28
N LEU A 160 -0.51 1.55 13.38
CA LEU A 160 -0.33 2.59 12.37
C LEU A 160 0.67 2.15 11.30
N SER A 161 0.55 2.72 10.11
CA SER A 161 1.44 2.38 9.00
C SER A 161 2.89 2.81 9.31
N PRO A 162 3.90 1.96 9.06
CA PRO A 162 5.31 2.35 9.13
C PRO A 162 5.66 3.52 8.21
N LEU A 163 4.90 3.73 7.12
CA LEU A 163 5.07 4.88 6.24
C LEU A 163 4.80 6.20 6.95
N LEU A 164 3.88 6.21 7.93
CA LEU A 164 3.58 7.40 8.72
C LEU A 164 4.77 7.80 9.61
N SER A 165 5.45 6.82 10.22
CA SER A 165 6.67 7.05 10.99
C SER A 165 7.78 7.66 10.12
N ASN A 166 7.96 7.11 8.91
CA ASN A 166 8.96 7.63 7.97
C ASN A 166 8.65 9.08 7.57
N GLU A 167 7.40 9.36 7.22
CA GLU A 167 7.00 10.71 6.80
C GLU A 167 7.13 11.73 7.93
N LEU A 168 6.70 11.41 9.16
CA LEU A 168 6.93 12.25 10.33
C LEU A 168 8.42 12.54 10.55
N SER A 169 9.25 11.50 10.41
CA SER A 169 10.71 11.66 10.55
C SER A 169 11.30 12.57 9.47
N GLU A 170 10.75 12.53 8.24
CA GLU A 170 11.15 13.42 7.15
C GLU A 170 10.76 14.87 7.42
N ILE A 171 9.51 15.11 7.82
CA ILE A 171 8.99 16.46 8.12
C ILE A 171 9.83 17.15 9.19
N TYR A 172 10.12 16.43 10.27
CA TYR A 172 10.87 16.99 11.40
C TYR A 172 12.40 16.77 11.34
N ALA A 173 12.93 16.24 10.23
CA ALA A 173 14.35 15.87 10.10
C ALA A 173 15.33 17.00 10.44
N TRP A 174 14.92 18.25 10.28
CA TRP A 174 15.73 19.44 10.58
C TRP A 174 15.52 19.98 12.00
N THR A 175 14.49 19.54 12.70
CA THR A 175 14.08 20.09 14.01
C THR A 175 14.26 19.10 15.16
N ILE A 176 13.97 17.81 14.94
CA ILE A 176 13.99 16.76 15.94
C ILE A 176 15.04 15.71 15.56
N ASP A 177 15.80 15.26 16.54
CA ASP A 177 16.69 14.09 16.40
C ASP A 177 15.94 12.84 16.87
N PHE A 178 15.34 12.11 15.94
CA PHE A 178 14.54 10.91 16.22
C PHE A 178 15.34 9.75 16.85
N PHE A 179 16.68 9.83 16.89
CA PHE A 179 17.52 8.89 17.64
C PHE A 179 17.61 9.22 19.13
N ARG A 180 17.05 10.35 19.54
CA ARG A 180 17.10 10.85 20.90
C ARG A 180 15.72 11.18 21.46
N LEU A 181 14.71 10.50 20.94
CA LEU A 181 13.40 10.56 21.54
C LEU A 181 13.45 10.01 22.96
N GLU A 182 12.71 10.63 23.85
CA GLU A 182 12.63 10.27 25.24
C GLU A 182 11.26 9.67 25.57
N LYS A 183 11.22 8.83 26.57
CA LYS A 183 9.96 8.31 27.10
C LYS A 183 9.08 9.47 27.57
N GLY A 184 7.86 9.54 27.09
CA GLY A 184 6.92 10.61 27.34
C GLY A 184 6.80 11.65 26.23
N ASP A 185 7.75 11.68 25.28
CA ASP A 185 7.55 12.45 24.04
C ASP A 185 6.26 11.96 23.38
N ASN A 186 5.54 12.85 22.68
CA ASN A 186 4.26 12.48 22.09
C ASN A 186 4.06 13.15 20.73
N PHE A 187 3.16 12.57 19.93
CA PHE A 187 2.77 13.14 18.66
C PHE A 187 1.27 13.08 18.43
N LYS A 188 0.77 14.00 17.61
CA LYS A 188 -0.57 13.99 17.02
C LYS A 188 -0.42 14.29 15.54
N VAL A 189 -1.21 13.66 14.70
CA VAL A 189 -1.11 13.80 13.25
C VAL A 189 -2.46 13.67 12.58
N ILE A 190 -2.72 14.55 11.61
CA ILE A 190 -3.82 14.45 10.66
C ILE A 190 -3.20 14.11 9.31
N TYR A 191 -3.65 13.03 8.69
CA TYR A 191 -3.09 12.52 7.45
C TYR A 191 -4.15 11.91 6.56
N SER A 192 -3.89 11.81 5.27
CA SER A 192 -4.74 11.08 4.35
C SER A 192 -4.07 9.84 3.80
N SER A 193 -4.88 8.80 3.56
CA SER A 193 -4.48 7.56 2.90
C SER A 193 -5.30 7.33 1.64
N LYS A 194 -4.70 6.63 0.70
CA LYS A 194 -5.31 6.25 -0.58
C LYS A 194 -6.04 4.93 -0.44
N PHE A 195 -7.26 4.87 -0.96
CA PHE A 195 -8.06 3.65 -1.01
C PHE A 195 -8.55 3.38 -2.42
N VAL A 196 -8.64 2.10 -2.76
CA VAL A 196 -9.31 1.60 -3.96
C VAL A 196 -10.38 0.60 -3.55
N ASP A 197 -11.40 0.42 -4.40
CA ASP A 197 -12.51 -0.49 -4.14
C ASP A 197 -13.15 -0.27 -2.75
N ASP A 198 -13.24 1.01 -2.31
CA ASP A 198 -13.79 1.55 -1.06
C ASP A 198 -13.11 1.12 0.25
N SER A 199 -12.36 0.03 0.26
CA SER A 199 -11.81 -0.55 1.51
C SER A 199 -10.34 -0.95 1.45
N ILE A 200 -9.74 -1.06 0.28
CA ILE A 200 -8.36 -1.53 0.13
C ILE A 200 -7.41 -0.34 0.23
N SER A 201 -6.67 -0.26 1.34
CA SER A 201 -5.62 0.76 1.49
C SER A 201 -4.46 0.49 0.53
N VAL A 202 -4.08 1.51 -0.22
CA VAL A 202 -2.93 1.48 -1.14
C VAL A 202 -1.76 2.34 -0.64
N GLY A 203 -1.87 2.84 0.58
CA GLY A 203 -0.81 3.52 1.31
C GLY A 203 -1.11 4.96 1.70
N LEU A 204 -0.17 5.56 2.40
CA LEU A 204 -0.22 6.96 2.82
C LEU A 204 -0.24 7.88 1.60
N ASN A 205 -1.10 8.90 1.64
CA ASN A 205 -1.07 9.98 0.66
C ASN A 205 -0.14 11.10 1.13
N ARG A 206 -0.50 11.76 2.24
CA ARG A 206 0.33 12.80 2.88
C ARG A 206 -0.13 13.10 4.31
N ILE A 207 0.72 13.76 5.05
CA ILE A 207 0.40 14.36 6.35
C ILE A 207 -0.07 15.79 6.09
N HIS A 208 -1.22 16.19 6.64
CA HIS A 208 -1.78 17.53 6.52
C HIS A 208 -1.29 18.45 7.64
N SER A 209 -1.28 17.91 8.85
CA SER A 209 -0.70 18.60 9.99
C SER A 209 -0.16 17.61 11.00
N ALA A 210 0.86 18.02 11.73
CA ALA A 210 1.42 17.23 12.79
C ALA A 210 1.85 18.12 13.96
N TYR A 211 1.74 17.57 15.14
CA TYR A 211 2.29 18.07 16.38
C TYR A 211 3.24 17.03 16.94
N PHE A 212 4.40 17.42 17.37
CA PHE A 212 5.35 16.57 18.07
C PHE A 212 5.89 17.30 19.29
N GLU A 213 5.76 16.69 20.46
CA GLU A 213 6.39 17.19 21.67
C GLU A 213 7.67 16.39 21.95
N HIS A 214 8.80 17.05 22.01
CA HIS A 214 10.08 16.44 22.33
C HIS A 214 10.77 17.22 23.46
N ARG A 215 10.99 16.54 24.59
CA ARG A 215 11.56 17.13 25.82
C ARG A 215 10.76 18.32 26.34
N GLY A 216 9.44 18.20 26.36
CA GLY A 216 8.52 19.24 26.78
C GLY A 216 8.44 20.45 25.84
N LYS A 217 9.08 20.39 24.67
CA LYS A 217 9.01 21.45 23.66
C LYS A 217 8.09 21.03 22.51
N PRO A 218 7.05 21.84 22.20
CA PRO A 218 6.18 21.58 21.08
C PRO A 218 6.85 21.96 19.74
N TYR A 219 6.51 21.18 18.70
CA TYR A 219 6.87 21.39 17.31
C TYR A 219 5.66 21.14 16.44
N TYR A 220 5.23 22.16 15.72
CA TYR A 220 4.12 22.07 14.78
C TYR A 220 4.64 21.89 13.36
N ALA A 221 3.87 21.19 12.54
CA ALA A 221 4.09 21.05 11.12
C ALA A 221 2.76 21.16 10.40
N ILE A 222 2.61 22.20 9.59
CA ILE A 222 1.38 22.49 8.82
C ILE A 222 1.78 22.45 7.35
N GLU A 223 1.10 21.62 6.55
CA GLU A 223 1.36 21.56 5.13
C GLU A 223 0.92 22.85 4.43
N PHE A 224 1.69 23.26 3.44
CA PHE A 224 1.33 24.35 2.54
C PHE A 224 1.87 24.07 1.14
N GLU A 225 1.03 24.24 0.13
CA GLU A 225 1.43 24.10 -1.27
C GLU A 225 2.12 25.38 -1.75
N THR A 226 3.46 25.31 -1.85
CA THR A 226 4.31 26.49 -2.22
C THR A 226 4.41 26.68 -3.73
N ASP A 227 4.20 25.64 -4.53
CA ASP A 227 4.17 25.73 -6.02
C ASP A 227 3.13 24.73 -6.56
N ALA A 228 1.92 25.22 -6.80
CA ALA A 228 0.82 24.41 -7.35
C ALA A 228 1.12 23.82 -8.74
N LYS A 229 1.95 24.50 -9.56
CA LYS A 229 2.31 24.01 -10.90
C LYS A 229 3.21 22.79 -10.83
N LYS A 230 4.03 22.68 -9.80
CA LYS A 230 4.93 21.55 -9.54
C LYS A 230 4.38 20.58 -8.51
N GLY A 231 3.23 20.88 -7.88
CA GLY A 231 2.69 20.12 -6.77
C GLY A 231 3.64 20.08 -5.56
N LEU A 232 4.44 21.17 -5.36
CA LEU A 232 5.41 21.24 -4.29
C LEU A 232 4.72 21.59 -2.99
N VAL A 233 4.80 20.69 -2.03
CA VAL A 233 4.27 20.86 -0.68
C VAL A 233 5.43 20.93 0.30
N GLU A 234 5.39 21.89 1.20
CA GLU A 234 6.35 22.09 2.28
C GLU A 234 5.62 22.23 3.61
N TYR A 235 6.37 22.10 4.71
CA TYR A 235 5.82 22.18 6.06
C TYR A 235 6.35 23.39 6.80
N PHE A 236 5.44 24.05 7.51
CA PHE A 236 5.73 25.30 8.25
C PHE A 236 5.35 25.13 9.72
N ASP A 237 6.05 25.84 10.60
CA ASP A 237 5.71 25.94 12.01
C ASP A 237 4.52 26.89 12.23
N GLU A 238 4.08 27.05 13.48
CA GLU A 238 2.98 27.93 13.90
C GLU A 238 3.21 29.41 13.59
N ASN A 239 4.43 29.80 13.30
CA ASN A 239 4.83 31.19 12.94
C ASN A 239 5.00 31.36 11.42
N GLY A 240 4.65 30.35 10.63
CA GLY A 240 4.83 30.36 9.19
C GLY A 240 6.28 30.22 8.73
N LYS A 241 7.17 29.73 9.58
CA LYS A 241 8.57 29.48 9.23
C LYS A 241 8.71 28.06 8.68
N ASN A 242 9.30 27.94 7.50
CA ASN A 242 9.56 26.64 6.88
C ASN A 242 10.41 25.74 7.81
N LEU A 243 9.95 24.52 8.03
CA LEU A 243 10.66 23.54 8.86
C LEU A 243 11.97 23.08 8.24
N ARG A 244 12.11 23.19 6.93
CA ARG A 244 13.33 22.88 6.20
C ARG A 244 14.40 23.92 6.53
N ARG A 245 15.38 23.54 7.31
CA ARG A 245 16.51 24.40 7.70
C ARG A 245 17.68 24.24 6.73
N ALA A 246 18.72 25.09 6.87
CA ALA A 246 19.90 25.04 6.02
C ALA A 246 20.64 23.68 6.07
N PHE A 247 20.57 22.96 7.22
CA PHE A 247 21.27 21.69 7.38
C PHE A 247 20.40 20.64 8.08
N LEU A 248 20.37 19.41 7.53
CA LEU A 248 19.85 18.25 8.22
C LEU A 248 20.62 17.94 9.49
N ARG A 249 19.94 17.54 10.55
CA ARG A 249 20.61 17.12 11.79
C ARG A 249 21.39 15.81 11.63
N ALA A 250 20.87 14.88 10.83
CA ALA A 250 21.54 13.61 10.55
C ALA A 250 21.45 13.27 9.06
N PRO A 251 22.56 12.92 8.39
CA PRO A 251 22.59 12.58 6.97
C PRO A 251 22.05 11.18 6.68
N VAL A 252 21.78 10.39 7.71
CA VAL A 252 21.32 9.00 7.60
C VAL A 252 20.21 8.76 8.60
N GLN A 253 19.04 8.35 8.11
CA GLN A 253 17.90 8.00 8.95
C GLN A 253 18.13 6.65 9.65
N PHE A 254 17.49 6.47 10.82
CA PHE A 254 17.51 5.21 11.58
C PHE A 254 18.92 4.64 11.80
N SER A 255 19.90 5.52 11.97
CA SER A 255 21.30 5.16 12.23
C SER A 255 21.70 5.45 13.67
N ARG A 256 22.79 4.84 14.12
CA ARG A 256 23.45 5.22 15.37
C ARG A 256 24.77 5.94 15.10
N ILE A 257 25.12 6.90 15.92
CA ILE A 257 26.47 7.48 15.87
C ILE A 257 27.45 6.44 16.43
N SER A 258 28.30 5.92 15.57
CA SER A 258 29.32 4.95 15.96
C SER A 258 30.63 5.62 16.44
N SER A 259 30.96 6.82 15.93
CA SER A 259 32.08 7.61 16.37
C SER A 259 31.80 9.09 16.19
N ARG A 260 32.05 9.90 17.24
CA ARG A 260 31.85 11.35 17.21
C ARG A 260 33.12 12.08 16.75
N TYR A 261 32.95 13.31 16.30
CA TYR A 261 34.06 14.25 16.11
C TYR A 261 34.90 14.36 17.40
N ASN A 262 36.19 14.09 17.29
CA ASN A 262 37.11 14.17 18.41
C ASN A 262 38.56 14.34 17.91
N LEU A 263 39.14 15.52 18.11
CA LEU A 263 40.51 15.81 17.69
C LEU A 263 41.57 15.08 18.53
N LYS A 264 41.21 14.59 19.72
CA LYS A 264 42.08 13.85 20.65
C LYS A 264 41.68 12.39 20.83
N ARG A 265 41.09 11.74 19.77
CA ARG A 265 40.64 10.36 19.83
C ARG A 265 41.82 9.41 20.04
N LYS A 266 41.86 8.72 21.20
CA LYS A 266 42.80 7.62 21.44
C LYS A 266 42.26 6.35 20.75
N ILE A 267 43.09 5.75 19.91
CA ILE A 267 42.76 4.45 19.31
C ILE A 267 43.49 3.40 20.13
N ALA A 268 42.75 2.62 20.91
CA ALA A 268 43.33 1.63 21.84
C ALA A 268 44.29 0.64 21.12
N PHE A 269 43.96 0.22 19.93
CA PHE A 269 44.74 -0.73 19.13
C PHE A 269 46.14 -0.18 18.72
N TYR A 270 46.26 1.13 18.52
CA TYR A 270 47.53 1.74 18.07
C TYR A 270 48.28 2.53 19.15
N GLY A 271 47.71 2.65 20.34
CA GLY A 271 48.29 3.46 21.42
C GLY A 271 48.50 4.96 21.08
N ARG A 272 47.97 5.41 19.93
CA ARG A 272 48.20 6.76 19.38
C ARG A 272 46.95 7.59 19.39
N VAL A 273 47.15 8.91 19.55
CA VAL A 273 46.08 9.90 19.35
C VAL A 273 45.95 10.14 17.83
N ARG A 274 44.78 9.86 17.27
CA ARG A 274 44.45 10.16 15.87
C ARG A 274 43.20 11.02 15.83
N PRO A 275 43.25 12.25 15.34
CA PRO A 275 42.10 13.11 15.21
C PRO A 275 40.98 12.46 14.34
N HIS A 276 39.77 12.46 14.82
CA HIS A 276 38.59 12.14 14.05
C HIS A 276 37.87 13.44 13.71
N ARG A 277 37.99 13.88 12.45
CA ARG A 277 37.46 15.15 11.95
C ARG A 277 36.06 15.05 11.36
N GLY A 278 35.33 14.01 11.69
CA GLY A 278 33.94 13.75 11.22
C GLY A 278 33.10 13.04 12.27
N THR A 279 31.87 12.74 11.92
CA THR A 279 30.99 11.90 12.69
C THR A 279 30.66 10.67 11.86
N ASP A 280 30.87 9.48 12.42
CA ASP A 280 30.54 8.21 11.75
C ASP A 280 29.15 7.77 12.18
N PHE A 281 28.30 7.51 11.20
CA PHE A 281 26.98 6.94 11.37
C PHE A 281 27.00 5.48 10.93
N ALA A 282 26.44 4.58 11.73
CA ALA A 282 26.26 3.17 11.38
C ALA A 282 24.78 2.89 11.11
N ALA A 283 24.51 2.34 9.95
CA ALA A 283 23.17 1.96 9.52
C ALA A 283 23.23 0.63 8.75
N PRO A 284 22.11 -0.08 8.61
CA PRO A 284 22.02 -1.27 7.75
C PRO A 284 22.46 -0.97 6.31
N ARG A 285 23.00 -1.99 5.65
CA ARG A 285 23.40 -1.85 4.24
C ARG A 285 22.17 -1.54 3.38
N GLY A 286 22.29 -0.54 2.48
CA GLY A 286 21.20 -0.07 1.64
C GLY A 286 20.44 1.14 2.21
N THR A 287 20.73 1.57 3.45
CA THR A 287 20.16 2.80 4.00
C THR A 287 20.62 4.02 3.18
N PRO A 288 19.69 4.87 2.70
CA PRO A 288 20.04 6.06 1.94
C PRO A 288 20.89 7.04 2.76
N ILE A 289 21.95 7.58 2.16
CA ILE A 289 22.74 8.68 2.70
C ILE A 289 22.31 9.96 1.98
N ARG A 290 21.96 10.98 2.75
CA ARG A 290 21.47 12.27 2.22
C ARG A 290 22.51 13.36 2.36
N ALA A 291 22.53 14.28 1.40
CA ALA A 291 23.21 15.54 1.57
C ALA A 291 22.54 16.31 2.72
N THR A 292 23.34 16.84 3.65
CA THR A 292 22.82 17.59 4.80
C THR A 292 22.30 18.98 4.41
N ALA A 293 22.69 19.48 3.24
CA ALA A 293 22.22 20.72 2.65
C ALA A 293 22.30 20.64 1.11
N SER A 294 21.69 21.61 0.44
CA SER A 294 21.89 21.82 -0.99
C SER A 294 23.36 22.13 -1.29
N GLY A 295 23.88 21.54 -2.34
CA GLY A 295 25.27 21.72 -2.75
C GLY A 295 25.54 21.11 -4.12
N THR A 296 26.75 21.32 -4.63
CA THR A 296 27.22 20.76 -5.90
C THR A 296 28.17 19.61 -5.62
N VAL A 297 27.92 18.47 -6.25
CA VAL A 297 28.81 17.33 -6.16
C VAL A 297 30.13 17.68 -6.87
N THR A 298 31.20 17.80 -6.11
CA THR A 298 32.55 18.12 -6.63
C THR A 298 33.37 16.86 -6.91
N LYS A 299 33.04 15.74 -6.28
CA LYS A 299 33.72 14.45 -6.50
C LYS A 299 32.84 13.28 -6.11
N SER A 300 32.82 12.24 -6.94
CA SER A 300 32.30 10.90 -6.63
C SER A 300 33.39 9.91 -6.99
N SER A 301 33.89 9.14 -6.02
CA SER A 301 35.08 8.29 -6.25
C SER A 301 35.19 7.20 -5.17
N PHE A 302 36.20 6.37 -5.31
CA PHE A 302 36.58 5.33 -4.37
C PHE A 302 38.04 5.51 -3.93
N THR A 303 38.30 5.30 -2.65
CA THR A 303 39.66 5.13 -2.12
C THR A 303 39.71 3.96 -1.15
N ARG A 304 40.85 3.29 -1.06
CA ARG A 304 41.05 2.16 -0.13
C ARG A 304 40.77 2.55 1.33
N SER A 305 41.01 3.82 1.71
CA SER A 305 40.84 4.29 3.09
C SER A 305 39.41 4.74 3.39
N ASN A 306 38.69 5.28 2.41
CA ASN A 306 37.36 5.87 2.60
C ASN A 306 36.24 5.03 2.01
N GLY A 307 36.54 4.01 1.20
CA GLY A 307 35.56 3.31 0.42
C GLY A 307 34.99 4.21 -0.68
N ASN A 308 33.72 3.97 -1.05
CA ASN A 308 32.97 4.87 -1.94
C ASN A 308 32.64 6.17 -1.19
N TYR A 309 32.82 7.30 -1.82
CA TYR A 309 32.51 8.59 -1.23
C TYR A 309 32.01 9.62 -2.24
N VAL A 310 31.22 10.54 -1.75
CA VAL A 310 30.76 11.73 -2.49
C VAL A 310 31.23 12.95 -1.71
N LYS A 311 31.77 13.92 -2.42
CA LYS A 311 32.12 15.23 -1.88
C LYS A 311 31.18 16.29 -2.48
N ILE A 312 30.56 17.04 -1.62
CA ILE A 312 29.63 18.12 -1.94
C ILE A 312 30.26 19.43 -1.46
#